data_fca22f31fe0e03af5faeef916abbcf70
#
_entry.id   fca22f31fe0e03af5faeef916abbcf70
#
_cell.length_a   1.000
_cell.length_b   1.000
_cell.length_c   1.000
_cell.angle_alpha   90.00
_cell.angle_beta   90.00
_cell.angle_gamma   90.00
#
_symmetry.space_group_name_H-M   'P 1'
#
loop_
_entity.id
_entity.type
_entity.pdbx_description
1 polymer ?
#
loop_
_entity_poly.entity_id
_entity_poly.type
_entity_poly.pdbx_seq_one_letter_code
_entity_poly.pdbx_strand_id
1 'polypeptide(L)'
;MGRLDGKTCLVTAAGQGIGRASVAAMKAEGAKVFATDVNPDSIASLTDDGFEAFKLDVLDPKSIAAAYDKTGPVDVLFNCAGFVAGGTILECDEDQWDFSMGINVTAMYRMVRAYLPAMVDAGSGSIINMSSVASSVIAAPNRFVYGATKAAVIGMTKSIAGDFVAKGVRCNAICPGTVESPSLHERLRETGNYEAALAEFIARQPLGRIGKPEEIAALVVYLASDESAYTTGVAHVIDGGWSNA
;
A
#
# COMPACT_ATOMS: atom_id res chain seq x y z
N MET A 1 -5.51 1.93 26.23
CA MET A 1 -5.14 0.76 25.44
C MET A 1 -5.30 1.16 23.98
N GLY A 2 -4.25 1.05 23.18
CA GLY A 2 -4.28 1.39 21.77
C GLY A 2 -5.03 0.32 20.97
N ARG A 3 -5.53 0.67 19.79
CA ARG A 3 -6.32 -0.23 18.91
C ARG A 3 -5.50 -1.40 18.37
N LEU A 4 -4.16 -1.31 18.43
CA LEU A 4 -3.21 -2.30 17.93
C LEU A 4 -2.27 -2.83 19.04
N ASP A 5 -2.64 -2.65 20.33
CA ASP A 5 -1.86 -3.19 21.43
C ASP A 5 -1.61 -4.70 21.28
N GLY A 6 -0.35 -5.11 21.37
CA GLY A 6 0.09 -6.49 21.23
C GLY A 6 0.19 -7.02 19.80
N LYS A 7 -0.19 -6.24 18.78
CA LYS A 7 -0.05 -6.64 17.37
C LYS A 7 1.33 -6.32 16.82
N THR A 8 1.86 -7.23 16.01
CA THR A 8 3.08 -7.05 15.22
C THR A 8 2.71 -6.75 13.77
N CYS A 9 3.19 -5.64 13.23
CA CYS A 9 2.88 -5.15 11.90
C CYS A 9 4.14 -5.05 11.03
N LEU A 10 4.05 -5.41 9.77
CA LEU A 10 5.07 -5.17 8.76
C LEU A 10 4.52 -4.23 7.69
N VAL A 11 5.27 -3.17 7.37
CA VAL A 11 4.91 -2.19 6.35
C VAL A 11 6.02 -2.07 5.32
N THR A 12 5.69 -2.24 4.04
CA THR A 12 6.62 -2.06 2.92
C THR A 12 6.56 -0.62 2.39
N ALA A 13 7.68 -0.10 1.84
CA ALA A 13 7.82 1.29 1.38
C ALA A 13 7.41 2.31 2.47
N ALA A 14 7.93 2.10 3.68
CA ALA A 14 7.60 2.90 4.86
C ALA A 14 8.38 4.23 4.93
N GLY A 15 9.29 4.49 3.99
CA GLY A 15 10.20 5.64 4.03
C GLY A 15 9.52 6.99 3.84
N GLN A 16 8.38 7.04 3.16
CA GLN A 16 7.69 8.29 2.84
C GLN A 16 6.17 8.11 2.65
N GLY A 17 5.45 9.22 2.51
CA GLY A 17 4.04 9.26 2.14
C GLY A 17 3.15 8.37 3.02
N ILE A 18 2.28 7.61 2.37
CA ILE A 18 1.30 6.75 3.05
C ILE A 18 1.98 5.70 3.97
N GLY A 19 3.07 5.09 3.50
CA GLY A 19 3.81 4.10 4.29
C GLY A 19 4.31 4.69 5.61
N ARG A 20 4.96 5.87 5.56
CA ARG A 20 5.49 6.55 6.75
C ARG A 20 4.39 7.00 7.72
N ALA A 21 3.32 7.59 7.20
CA ALA A 21 2.17 7.96 8.02
C ALA A 21 1.54 6.73 8.69
N SER A 22 1.48 5.60 7.98
CA SER A 22 0.90 4.37 8.51
C SER A 22 1.75 3.76 9.63
N VAL A 23 3.09 3.71 9.50
CA VAL A 23 3.93 3.19 10.59
C VAL A 23 3.85 4.08 11.83
N ALA A 24 3.77 5.40 11.65
CA ALA A 24 3.58 6.33 12.76
C ALA A 24 2.23 6.13 13.46
N ALA A 25 1.14 6.02 12.68
CA ALA A 25 -0.20 5.79 13.21
C ALA A 25 -0.31 4.43 13.92
N MET A 26 0.21 3.35 13.33
CA MET A 26 0.20 2.01 13.94
C MET A 26 0.99 1.99 15.26
N LYS A 27 2.17 2.64 15.31
CA LYS A 27 2.97 2.75 16.54
C LYS A 27 2.24 3.54 17.62
N ALA A 28 1.60 4.64 17.27
CA ALA A 28 0.79 5.44 18.20
C ALA A 28 -0.38 4.65 18.81
N GLU A 29 -0.88 3.65 18.08
CA GLU A 29 -1.94 2.74 18.53
C GLU A 29 -1.41 1.47 19.23
N GLY A 30 -0.13 1.44 19.61
CA GLY A 30 0.46 0.40 20.44
C GLY A 30 1.04 -0.81 19.70
N ALA A 31 1.10 -0.79 18.36
CA ALA A 31 1.69 -1.89 17.60
C ALA A 31 3.22 -1.92 17.72
N LYS A 32 3.79 -3.12 17.69
CA LYS A 32 5.17 -3.33 17.28
C LYS A 32 5.22 -3.24 15.75
N VAL A 33 5.97 -2.27 15.20
CA VAL A 33 5.99 -2.03 13.76
C VAL A 33 7.38 -2.23 13.17
N PHE A 34 7.47 -3.12 12.19
CA PHE A 34 8.61 -3.25 11.31
C PHE A 34 8.41 -2.35 10.09
N ALA A 35 9.21 -1.29 9.99
CA ALA A 35 9.17 -0.33 8.90
C ALA A 35 10.24 -0.68 7.87
N THR A 36 9.85 -0.93 6.62
CA THR A 36 10.80 -1.37 5.60
C THR A 36 10.77 -0.50 4.36
N ASP A 37 11.94 -0.30 3.77
CA ASP A 37 12.10 0.42 2.51
C ASP A 37 13.31 -0.15 1.74
N VAL A 38 13.39 0.12 0.44
CA VAL A 38 14.56 -0.22 -0.37
C VAL A 38 15.66 0.85 -0.25
N ASN A 39 15.27 2.10 0.06
CA ASN A 39 16.16 3.25 0.14
C ASN A 39 16.87 3.32 1.51
N PRO A 40 18.22 3.27 1.57
CA PRO A 40 18.97 3.33 2.81
C PRO A 40 18.77 4.64 3.60
N ASP A 41 18.60 5.78 2.93
CA ASP A 41 18.38 7.07 3.59
C ASP A 41 17.02 7.11 4.30
N SER A 42 16.00 6.53 3.68
CA SER A 42 14.69 6.35 4.29
C SER A 42 14.75 5.48 5.53
N ILE A 43 15.55 4.41 5.51
CA ILE A 43 15.75 3.51 6.64
C ILE A 43 16.46 4.23 7.79
N ALA A 44 17.51 4.99 7.50
CA ALA A 44 18.21 5.79 8.51
C ALA A 44 17.24 6.76 9.20
N SER A 45 16.47 7.52 8.43
CA SER A 45 15.46 8.45 8.96
C SER A 45 14.38 7.76 9.80
N LEU A 46 13.92 6.56 9.40
CA LEU A 46 12.97 5.78 10.20
C LEU A 46 13.60 5.30 11.52
N THR A 47 14.86 4.90 11.49
CA THR A 47 15.60 4.47 12.68
C THR A 47 15.81 5.63 13.66
N ASP A 48 16.15 6.82 13.15
CA ASP A 48 16.28 8.04 13.96
C ASP A 48 14.96 8.42 14.65
N ASP A 49 13.81 8.17 13.98
CA ASP A 49 12.48 8.33 14.58
C ASP A 49 12.05 7.19 15.52
N GLY A 50 12.96 6.24 15.77
CA GLY A 50 12.77 5.14 16.75
C GLY A 50 11.87 4.02 16.24
N PHE A 51 11.82 3.76 14.94
CA PHE A 51 11.19 2.56 14.36
C PHE A 51 12.19 1.40 14.25
N GLU A 52 11.71 0.17 14.36
CA GLU A 52 12.47 -1.01 13.93
C GLU A 52 12.50 -1.03 12.40
N ALA A 53 13.51 -0.38 11.79
CA ALA A 53 13.62 -0.22 10.36
C ALA A 53 14.73 -1.08 9.75
N PHE A 54 14.50 -1.62 8.53
CA PHE A 54 15.50 -2.35 7.77
C PHE A 54 15.19 -2.38 6.27
N LYS A 55 16.24 -2.68 5.48
CA LYS A 55 16.12 -2.77 4.02
C LYS A 55 15.28 -3.98 3.63
N LEU A 56 14.30 -3.74 2.77
CA LEU A 56 13.53 -4.76 2.08
C LEU A 56 13.33 -4.35 0.61
N ASP A 57 13.92 -5.12 -0.29
CA ASP A 57 13.61 -5.06 -1.71
C ASP A 57 12.52 -6.09 -2.02
N VAL A 58 11.31 -5.61 -2.26
CA VAL A 58 10.15 -6.48 -2.54
C VAL A 58 10.21 -7.14 -3.93
N LEU A 59 11.14 -6.72 -4.80
CA LEU A 59 11.40 -7.37 -6.08
C LEU A 59 12.33 -8.59 -5.94
N ASP A 60 13.15 -8.65 -4.88
CA ASP A 60 14.09 -9.75 -4.63
C ASP A 60 13.49 -10.79 -3.66
N PRO A 61 13.21 -12.03 -4.13
CA PRO A 61 12.74 -13.10 -3.26
C PRO A 61 13.66 -13.42 -2.08
N LYS A 62 14.97 -13.24 -2.22
CA LYS A 62 15.93 -13.46 -1.12
C LYS A 62 15.81 -12.39 -0.04
N SER A 63 15.59 -11.14 -0.45
CA SER A 63 15.32 -10.03 0.48
C SER A 63 14.02 -10.27 1.26
N ILE A 64 12.97 -10.80 0.61
CA ILE A 64 11.71 -11.16 1.27
C ILE A 64 11.91 -12.30 2.28
N ALA A 65 12.66 -13.33 1.92
CA ALA A 65 12.96 -14.44 2.84
C ALA A 65 13.75 -13.96 4.06
N ALA A 66 14.79 -13.15 3.86
CA ALA A 66 15.56 -12.55 4.96
C ALA A 66 14.71 -11.62 5.84
N ALA A 67 13.73 -10.92 5.27
CA ALA A 67 12.79 -10.12 6.05
C ALA A 67 11.92 -11.01 6.95
N TYR A 68 11.40 -12.13 6.43
CA TYR A 68 10.64 -13.08 7.23
C TYR A 68 11.49 -13.70 8.35
N ASP A 69 12.73 -14.09 8.06
CA ASP A 69 13.65 -14.63 9.08
C ASP A 69 13.91 -13.62 10.21
N LYS A 70 13.94 -12.31 9.87
CA LYS A 70 14.17 -11.23 10.84
C LYS A 70 12.93 -10.90 11.67
N THR A 71 11.75 -10.85 11.05
CA THR A 71 10.52 -10.43 11.74
C THR A 71 9.81 -11.58 12.44
N GLY A 72 9.96 -12.80 11.92
CA GLY A 72 9.07 -13.91 12.22
C GLY A 72 7.64 -13.65 11.73
N PRO A 73 6.66 -14.37 12.29
CA PRO A 73 5.24 -14.14 12.03
C PRO A 73 4.80 -12.73 12.39
N VAL A 74 3.88 -12.17 11.61
CA VAL A 74 3.25 -10.87 11.88
C VAL A 74 1.73 -11.01 11.87
N ASP A 75 1.05 -10.17 12.67
CA ASP A 75 -0.42 -10.10 12.70
C ASP A 75 -0.97 -9.28 11.54
N VAL A 76 -0.20 -8.31 11.08
CA VAL A 76 -0.61 -7.38 10.02
C VAL A 76 0.50 -7.24 8.98
N LEU A 77 0.14 -7.47 7.71
CA LEU A 77 1.00 -7.19 6.55
C LEU A 77 0.39 -6.05 5.75
N PHE A 78 1.04 -4.89 5.72
CA PHE A 78 0.66 -3.78 4.84
C PHE A 78 1.60 -3.69 3.63
N ASN A 79 1.11 -4.14 2.49
CA ASN A 79 1.77 -4.06 1.20
C ASN A 79 1.54 -2.66 0.59
N CYS A 80 2.41 -1.70 0.92
CA CYS A 80 2.34 -0.31 0.47
C CYS A 80 3.27 -0.02 -0.72
N ALA A 81 4.28 -0.86 -0.96
CA ALA A 81 5.22 -0.68 -2.06
C ALA A 81 4.50 -0.67 -3.42
N GLY A 82 4.90 0.24 -4.30
CA GLY A 82 4.34 0.36 -5.63
C GLY A 82 4.91 1.53 -6.42
N PHE A 83 4.62 1.53 -7.72
CA PHE A 83 5.08 2.54 -8.66
C PHE A 83 3.92 3.00 -9.55
N VAL A 84 3.88 4.29 -9.85
CA VAL A 84 2.86 4.92 -10.72
C VAL A 84 3.47 5.19 -12.09
N ALA A 85 3.27 4.27 -13.01
CA ALA A 85 3.65 4.48 -14.42
C ALA A 85 2.66 5.43 -15.11
N GLY A 86 3.20 6.32 -15.93
CA GLY A 86 2.43 7.16 -16.85
C GLY A 86 2.37 6.54 -18.25
N GLY A 87 1.43 7.01 -19.06
CA GLY A 87 1.31 6.66 -20.46
C GLY A 87 0.06 5.88 -20.84
N THR A 88 -0.23 5.90 -22.14
CA THR A 88 -1.27 5.12 -22.82
C THR A 88 -0.75 3.72 -23.15
N ILE A 89 -1.60 2.84 -23.69
CA ILE A 89 -1.18 1.51 -24.16
C ILE A 89 -0.14 1.57 -25.29
N LEU A 90 -0.16 2.61 -26.12
CA LEU A 90 0.77 2.77 -27.24
C LEU A 90 2.15 3.29 -26.79
N GLU A 91 2.24 3.85 -25.61
CA GLU A 91 3.47 4.38 -25.00
C GLU A 91 4.09 3.42 -23.99
N CYS A 92 3.38 2.39 -23.57
CA CYS A 92 3.84 1.38 -22.63
C CYS A 92 4.61 0.29 -23.39
N ASP A 93 5.93 0.30 -23.27
CA ASP A 93 6.77 -0.78 -23.76
C ASP A 93 6.79 -2.00 -22.82
N GLU A 94 7.40 -3.10 -23.26
CA GLU A 94 7.49 -4.35 -22.49
C GLU A 94 8.25 -4.16 -21.16
N ASP A 95 9.31 -3.36 -21.15
CA ASP A 95 10.11 -3.11 -19.92
C ASP A 95 9.29 -2.36 -18.88
N GLN A 96 8.53 -1.35 -19.29
CA GLN A 96 7.63 -0.61 -18.39
C GLN A 96 6.49 -1.52 -17.89
N TRP A 97 5.94 -2.38 -18.76
CA TRP A 97 4.94 -3.37 -18.40
C TRP A 97 5.48 -4.34 -17.35
N ASP A 98 6.62 -4.98 -17.63
CA ASP A 98 7.22 -5.98 -16.76
C ASP A 98 7.63 -5.40 -15.40
N PHE A 99 8.23 -4.22 -15.39
CA PHE A 99 8.56 -3.53 -14.15
C PHE A 99 7.30 -3.20 -13.33
N SER A 100 6.25 -2.66 -13.98
CA SER A 100 5.02 -2.28 -13.28
C SER A 100 4.29 -3.50 -12.72
N MET A 101 4.18 -4.60 -13.48
CA MET A 101 3.65 -5.87 -12.99
C MET A 101 4.53 -6.45 -11.88
N GLY A 102 5.85 -6.35 -12.03
CA GLY A 102 6.82 -6.77 -11.03
C GLY A 102 6.59 -6.13 -9.67
N ILE A 103 6.61 -4.78 -9.64
CA ILE A 103 6.56 -4.03 -8.38
C ILE A 103 5.15 -3.96 -7.78
N ASN A 104 4.10 -3.81 -8.58
CA ASN A 104 2.74 -3.61 -8.07
C ASN A 104 1.99 -4.93 -7.79
N VAL A 105 2.32 -6.02 -8.50
CA VAL A 105 1.56 -7.27 -8.42
C VAL A 105 2.43 -8.42 -7.92
N THR A 106 3.53 -8.74 -8.63
CA THR A 106 4.37 -9.89 -8.29
C THR A 106 5.05 -9.75 -6.92
N ALA A 107 5.51 -8.55 -6.58
CA ALA A 107 6.09 -8.25 -5.27
C ALA A 107 5.06 -8.51 -4.16
N MET A 108 3.84 -8.02 -4.31
CA MET A 108 2.75 -8.21 -3.35
C MET A 108 2.38 -9.69 -3.21
N TYR A 109 2.27 -10.42 -4.31
CA TYR A 109 2.07 -11.87 -4.30
C TYR A 109 3.17 -12.59 -3.50
N ARG A 110 4.45 -12.24 -3.70
CA ARG A 110 5.58 -12.83 -2.97
C ARG A 110 5.53 -12.52 -1.48
N MET A 111 5.23 -11.28 -1.11
CA MET A 111 5.05 -10.88 0.29
C MET A 111 3.93 -11.66 0.96
N VAL A 112 2.77 -11.74 0.33
CA VAL A 112 1.64 -12.53 0.87
C VAL A 112 2.02 -14.00 1.02
N ARG A 113 2.67 -14.61 0.03
CA ARG A 113 3.12 -16.02 0.13
C ARG A 113 4.10 -16.27 1.28
N ALA A 114 4.92 -15.29 1.63
CA ALA A 114 5.88 -15.44 2.72
C ALA A 114 5.20 -15.39 4.10
N TYR A 115 4.20 -14.54 4.29
CA TYR A 115 3.63 -14.27 5.61
C TYR A 115 2.30 -14.99 5.88
N LEU A 116 1.50 -15.25 4.85
CA LEU A 116 0.17 -15.89 4.97
C LEU A 116 0.18 -17.25 5.68
N PRO A 117 1.15 -18.18 5.45
CA PRO A 117 1.12 -19.48 6.13
C PRO A 117 1.09 -19.35 7.65
N ALA A 118 1.91 -18.48 8.24
CA ALA A 118 1.92 -18.28 9.68
C ALA A 118 0.62 -17.65 10.21
N MET A 119 -0.02 -16.75 9.43
CA MET A 119 -1.33 -16.19 9.78
C MET A 119 -2.42 -17.29 9.79
N VAL A 120 -2.37 -18.20 8.81
CA VAL A 120 -3.29 -19.35 8.74
C VAL A 120 -3.09 -20.28 9.92
N ASP A 121 -1.84 -20.60 10.27
CA ASP A 121 -1.51 -21.47 11.41
C ASP A 121 -1.93 -20.84 12.74
N ALA A 122 -1.82 -19.51 12.87
CA ALA A 122 -2.30 -18.77 14.03
C ALA A 122 -3.84 -18.60 14.08
N GLY A 123 -4.54 -18.88 12.98
CA GLY A 123 -5.99 -18.65 12.87
C GLY A 123 -6.38 -17.17 12.93
N SER A 124 -5.44 -16.27 12.65
CA SER A 124 -5.63 -14.81 12.72
C SER A 124 -4.63 -14.09 11.81
N GLY A 125 -5.10 -13.05 11.10
CA GLY A 125 -4.23 -12.18 10.31
C GLY A 125 -4.99 -11.10 9.55
N SER A 126 -4.31 -9.99 9.27
CA SER A 126 -4.84 -8.92 8.42
C SER A 126 -3.84 -8.55 7.33
N ILE A 127 -4.22 -8.74 6.08
CA ILE A 127 -3.47 -8.34 4.91
C ILE A 127 -4.14 -7.10 4.32
N ILE A 128 -3.37 -6.05 4.13
CA ILE A 128 -3.81 -4.77 3.57
C ILE A 128 -2.99 -4.51 2.32
N ASN A 129 -3.65 -4.37 1.18
CA ASN A 129 -2.99 -4.19 -0.11
C ASN A 129 -3.26 -2.79 -0.65
N MET A 130 -2.21 -2.05 -1.01
CA MET A 130 -2.34 -0.74 -1.63
C MET A 130 -2.71 -0.87 -3.11
N SER A 131 -3.98 -0.59 -3.41
CA SER A 131 -4.49 -0.44 -4.77
C SER A 131 -4.58 1.05 -5.15
N SER A 132 -5.57 1.44 -5.90
CA SER A 132 -5.87 2.82 -6.31
C SER A 132 -7.31 2.89 -6.83
N VAL A 133 -7.92 4.09 -6.84
CA VAL A 133 -9.15 4.29 -7.63
C VAL A 133 -8.89 4.11 -9.13
N ALA A 134 -7.70 4.50 -9.63
CA ALA A 134 -7.26 4.19 -10.98
C ALA A 134 -6.96 2.68 -11.12
N SER A 135 -8.02 1.88 -11.28
CA SER A 135 -8.02 0.42 -11.28
C SER A 135 -9.31 -0.10 -11.94
N SER A 136 -9.93 -1.13 -11.37
CA SER A 136 -11.30 -1.54 -11.72
C SER A 136 -12.38 -0.63 -11.09
N VAL A 137 -12.01 0.39 -10.32
CA VAL A 137 -12.96 1.37 -9.77
C VAL A 137 -13.27 2.44 -10.80
N ILE A 138 -12.25 3.16 -11.30
CA ILE A 138 -12.40 4.10 -12.41
C ILE A 138 -11.23 4.00 -13.40
N ALA A 139 -11.46 4.45 -14.64
CA ALA A 139 -10.40 4.68 -15.61
C ALA A 139 -9.78 6.07 -15.38
N ALA A 140 -8.45 6.13 -15.25
CA ALA A 140 -7.71 7.38 -15.22
C ALA A 140 -6.89 7.53 -16.51
N PRO A 141 -7.02 8.64 -17.25
CA PRO A 141 -6.24 8.88 -18.46
C PRO A 141 -4.73 8.79 -18.20
N ASN A 142 -3.97 8.29 -19.16
CA ASN A 142 -2.52 8.13 -19.10
C ASN A 142 -2.05 7.28 -17.89
N ARG A 143 -2.81 6.22 -17.57
CA ARG A 143 -2.49 5.27 -16.49
C ARG A 143 -2.75 3.82 -16.91
N PHE A 144 -2.43 3.48 -18.18
CA PHE A 144 -2.77 2.17 -18.75
C PHE A 144 -2.22 1.01 -17.90
N VAL A 145 -0.91 0.83 -17.82
CA VAL A 145 -0.32 -0.29 -17.07
C VAL A 145 -0.53 -0.15 -15.57
N TYR A 146 -0.47 1.06 -15.03
CA TYR A 146 -0.76 1.30 -13.62
C TYR A 146 -2.18 0.84 -13.25
N GLY A 147 -3.18 1.26 -14.00
CA GLY A 147 -4.57 0.86 -13.79
C GLY A 147 -4.75 -0.66 -13.87
N ALA A 148 -4.14 -1.30 -14.86
CA ALA A 148 -4.14 -2.76 -15.01
C ALA A 148 -3.56 -3.46 -13.77
N THR A 149 -2.40 -3.01 -13.28
CA THR A 149 -1.77 -3.58 -12.08
C THR A 149 -2.64 -3.39 -10.83
N LYS A 150 -3.26 -2.22 -10.66
CA LYS A 150 -4.09 -1.93 -9.48
C LYS A 150 -5.44 -2.65 -9.52
N ALA A 151 -5.98 -2.94 -10.70
CA ALA A 151 -7.12 -3.84 -10.87
C ALA A 151 -6.75 -5.29 -10.49
N ALA A 152 -5.57 -5.76 -10.89
CA ALA A 152 -5.05 -7.08 -10.48
C ALA A 152 -4.92 -7.21 -8.95
N VAL A 153 -4.47 -6.15 -8.26
CA VAL A 153 -4.40 -6.12 -6.78
C VAL A 153 -5.79 -6.31 -6.15
N ILE A 154 -6.83 -5.69 -6.69
CA ILE A 154 -8.22 -5.87 -6.19
C ILE A 154 -8.67 -7.33 -6.40
N GLY A 155 -8.40 -7.91 -7.58
CA GLY A 155 -8.70 -9.31 -7.87
C GLY A 155 -7.99 -10.27 -6.90
N MET A 156 -6.68 -10.09 -6.72
CA MET A 156 -5.87 -10.86 -5.79
C MET A 156 -6.37 -10.73 -4.35
N THR A 157 -6.73 -9.53 -3.90
CA THR A 157 -7.28 -9.29 -2.56
C THR A 157 -8.56 -10.09 -2.32
N LYS A 158 -9.48 -10.09 -3.27
CA LYS A 158 -10.74 -10.85 -3.18
C LYS A 158 -10.52 -12.35 -3.14
N SER A 159 -9.60 -12.86 -3.96
CA SER A 159 -9.26 -14.29 -3.99
C SER A 159 -8.65 -14.74 -2.66
N ILE A 160 -7.67 -13.99 -2.13
CA ILE A 160 -7.07 -14.31 -0.82
C ILE A 160 -8.14 -14.27 0.29
N ALA A 161 -9.01 -13.27 0.29
CA ALA A 161 -10.08 -13.18 1.27
C ALA A 161 -11.03 -14.39 1.19
N GLY A 162 -11.46 -14.76 -0.03
CA GLY A 162 -12.35 -15.91 -0.25
C GLY A 162 -11.75 -17.23 0.22
N ASP A 163 -10.45 -17.44 -0.07
CA ASP A 163 -9.77 -18.69 0.24
C ASP A 163 -9.44 -18.85 1.74
N PHE A 164 -9.20 -17.75 2.46
CA PHE A 164 -8.61 -17.79 3.80
C PHE A 164 -9.47 -17.17 4.91
N VAL A 165 -10.64 -16.59 4.62
CA VAL A 165 -11.53 -16.03 5.67
C VAL A 165 -11.95 -17.08 6.70
N ALA A 166 -12.25 -18.29 6.27
CA ALA A 166 -12.57 -19.40 7.17
C ALA A 166 -11.37 -19.89 8.01
N LYS A 167 -10.17 -19.42 7.70
CA LYS A 167 -8.92 -19.66 8.44
C LYS A 167 -8.55 -18.48 9.35
N GLY A 168 -9.46 -17.51 9.53
CA GLY A 168 -9.24 -16.34 10.37
C GLY A 168 -8.41 -15.22 9.73
N VAL A 169 -8.07 -15.31 8.44
CA VAL A 169 -7.28 -14.27 7.75
C VAL A 169 -8.19 -13.36 6.93
N ARG A 170 -8.09 -12.06 7.18
CA ARG A 170 -8.74 -11.01 6.39
C ARG A 170 -7.78 -10.43 5.36
N CYS A 171 -8.29 -10.07 4.20
CA CYS A 171 -7.52 -9.40 3.16
C CYS A 171 -8.36 -8.29 2.54
N ASN A 172 -7.87 -7.05 2.57
CA ASN A 172 -8.58 -5.87 2.05
C ASN A 172 -7.64 -5.02 1.18
N ALA A 173 -8.21 -4.31 0.21
CA ALA A 173 -7.50 -3.34 -0.60
C ALA A 173 -7.93 -1.91 -0.21
N ILE A 174 -6.96 -0.99 -0.19
CA ILE A 174 -7.23 0.45 -0.11
C ILE A 174 -7.08 1.04 -1.51
N CYS A 175 -8.03 1.86 -1.92
CA CYS A 175 -8.08 2.51 -3.23
C CYS A 175 -8.10 4.03 -3.06
N PRO A 176 -6.93 4.67 -2.81
CA PRO A 176 -6.87 6.11 -2.68
C PRO A 176 -7.13 6.83 -4.00
N GLY A 177 -7.64 8.07 -3.89
CA GLY A 177 -7.51 9.08 -4.91
C GLY A 177 -6.10 9.66 -4.97
N THR A 178 -5.98 10.95 -5.31
CA THR A 178 -4.68 11.64 -5.25
C THR A 178 -4.33 11.96 -3.80
N VAL A 179 -3.18 11.45 -3.33
CA VAL A 179 -2.66 11.68 -1.98
C VAL A 179 -1.30 12.37 -2.06
N GLU A 180 -1.07 13.29 -1.17
CA GLU A 180 0.18 14.03 -1.06
C GLU A 180 1.36 13.09 -0.79
N SER A 181 2.44 13.26 -1.54
CA SER A 181 3.68 12.50 -1.37
C SER A 181 4.84 13.19 -2.09
N PRO A 182 6.10 12.97 -1.65
CA PRO A 182 7.26 13.48 -2.38
C PRO A 182 7.26 13.09 -3.85
N SER A 183 6.94 11.83 -4.16
CA SER A 183 6.88 11.32 -5.53
C SER A 183 5.76 11.96 -6.38
N LEU A 184 4.66 12.40 -5.78
CA LEU A 184 3.65 13.18 -6.49
C LEU A 184 4.23 14.54 -6.89
N HIS A 185 4.86 15.24 -5.95
CA HIS A 185 5.45 16.55 -6.22
C HIS A 185 6.58 16.51 -7.25
N GLU A 186 7.39 15.45 -7.27
CA GLU A 186 8.39 15.21 -8.31
C GLU A 186 7.74 15.11 -9.69
N ARG A 187 6.73 14.25 -9.86
CA ARG A 187 5.97 14.13 -11.12
C ARG A 187 5.28 15.41 -11.55
N LEU A 188 4.77 16.21 -10.59
CA LEU A 188 4.18 17.51 -10.92
C LEU A 188 5.24 18.51 -11.44
N ARG A 189 6.46 18.50 -10.88
CA ARG A 189 7.57 19.34 -11.38
C ARG A 189 8.02 18.93 -12.78
N GLU A 190 8.05 17.62 -13.07
CA GLU A 190 8.42 17.08 -14.39
C GLU A 190 7.49 17.54 -15.52
N THR A 191 6.27 17.98 -15.23
CA THR A 191 5.35 18.52 -16.24
C THR A 191 5.80 19.88 -16.80
N GLY A 192 6.75 20.56 -16.15
CA GLY A 192 7.20 21.91 -16.51
C GLY A 192 6.28 23.05 -16.06
N ASN A 193 5.08 22.74 -15.57
CA ASN A 193 4.14 23.73 -15.00
C ASN A 193 3.45 23.15 -13.75
N TYR A 194 4.17 23.21 -12.64
CA TYR A 194 3.76 22.63 -11.36
C TYR A 194 2.37 23.11 -10.90
N GLU A 195 2.10 24.43 -10.96
CA GLU A 195 0.85 25.00 -10.47
C GLU A 195 -0.36 24.54 -11.28
N ALA A 196 -0.24 24.53 -12.60
CA ALA A 196 -1.30 24.04 -13.47
C ALA A 196 -1.55 22.53 -13.26
N ALA A 197 -0.48 21.72 -13.19
CA ALA A 197 -0.59 20.30 -12.92
C ALA A 197 -1.20 20.01 -11.55
N LEU A 198 -0.81 20.74 -10.51
CA LEU A 198 -1.40 20.59 -9.17
C LEU A 198 -2.90 20.95 -9.18
N ALA A 199 -3.28 22.03 -9.84
CA ALA A 199 -4.69 22.42 -9.98
C ALA A 199 -5.53 21.35 -10.67
N GLU A 200 -5.02 20.71 -11.73
CA GLU A 200 -5.67 19.58 -12.40
C GLU A 200 -5.83 18.38 -11.47
N PHE A 201 -4.81 18.05 -10.66
CA PHE A 201 -4.89 16.96 -9.68
C PHE A 201 -5.89 17.25 -8.57
N ILE A 202 -5.98 18.50 -8.10
CA ILE A 202 -6.99 18.94 -7.12
C ILE A 202 -8.40 18.81 -7.71
N ALA A 203 -8.60 19.28 -8.95
CA ALA A 203 -9.90 19.28 -9.62
C ALA A 203 -10.51 17.89 -9.82
N ARG A 204 -9.69 16.83 -9.77
CA ARG A 204 -10.18 15.43 -9.84
C ARG A 204 -11.03 15.04 -8.63
N GLN A 205 -10.76 15.63 -7.46
CA GLN A 205 -11.46 15.33 -6.23
C GLN A 205 -12.53 16.39 -5.96
N PRO A 206 -13.85 16.06 -5.95
CA PRO A 206 -14.92 17.00 -5.59
C PRO A 206 -14.75 17.66 -4.23
N LEU A 207 -13.99 17.01 -3.31
CA LEU A 207 -13.63 17.61 -2.01
C LEU A 207 -12.75 18.87 -2.13
N GLY A 208 -12.23 19.19 -3.33
CA GLY A 208 -11.48 20.42 -3.63
C GLY A 208 -10.04 20.43 -3.11
N ARG A 209 -9.48 19.28 -2.75
CA ARG A 209 -8.07 19.12 -2.34
C ARG A 209 -7.55 17.71 -2.60
N ILE A 210 -6.24 17.57 -2.60
CA ILE A 210 -5.63 16.23 -2.51
C ILE A 210 -5.73 15.68 -1.08
N GLY A 211 -5.71 14.36 -0.93
CA GLY A 211 -5.74 13.68 0.36
C GLY A 211 -4.40 13.79 1.08
N LYS A 212 -4.42 13.68 2.41
CA LYS A 212 -3.20 13.60 3.23
C LYS A 212 -2.86 12.15 3.52
N PRO A 213 -1.57 11.78 3.64
CA PRO A 213 -1.15 10.43 4.02
C PRO A 213 -1.80 9.92 5.31
N GLU A 214 -2.02 10.80 6.29
CA GLU A 214 -2.63 10.49 7.58
C GLU A 214 -4.09 10.06 7.44
N GLU A 215 -4.81 10.57 6.44
CA GLU A 215 -6.19 10.17 6.17
C GLU A 215 -6.25 8.71 5.68
N ILE A 216 -5.26 8.28 4.91
CA ILE A 216 -5.12 6.88 4.49
C ILE A 216 -4.66 6.01 5.67
N ALA A 217 -3.71 6.50 6.46
CA ALA A 217 -3.18 5.79 7.63
C ALA A 217 -4.29 5.48 8.66
N ALA A 218 -5.28 6.35 8.83
CA ALA A 218 -6.43 6.09 9.70
C ALA A 218 -7.23 4.85 9.24
N LEU A 219 -7.43 4.67 7.93
CA LEU A 219 -8.07 3.47 7.37
C LEU A 219 -7.16 2.24 7.50
N VAL A 220 -5.84 2.40 7.34
CA VAL A 220 -4.87 1.31 7.56
C VAL A 220 -4.96 0.81 9.00
N VAL A 221 -5.00 1.69 10.00
CA VAL A 221 -5.16 1.32 11.42
C VAL A 221 -6.50 0.59 11.65
N TYR A 222 -7.62 1.09 11.10
CA TYR A 222 -8.90 0.38 11.18
C TYR A 222 -8.80 -1.04 10.62
N LEU A 223 -8.26 -1.22 9.42
CA LEU A 223 -8.13 -2.53 8.78
C LEU A 223 -7.15 -3.46 9.51
N ALA A 224 -6.14 -2.91 10.18
CA ALA A 224 -5.19 -3.65 11.00
C ALA A 224 -5.79 -4.12 12.34
N SER A 225 -6.77 -3.39 12.86
CA SER A 225 -7.38 -3.63 14.18
C SER A 225 -8.50 -4.66 14.14
N ASP A 226 -8.92 -5.11 15.34
CA ASP A 226 -10.05 -6.02 15.51
C ASP A 226 -11.40 -5.33 15.26
N GLU A 227 -11.46 -4.00 15.19
CA GLU A 227 -12.65 -3.25 14.78
C GLU A 227 -13.11 -3.61 13.36
N SER A 228 -12.19 -4.08 12.52
CA SER A 228 -12.49 -4.55 11.15
C SER A 228 -12.71 -6.07 11.04
N ALA A 229 -13.03 -6.75 12.14
CA ALA A 229 -13.21 -8.21 12.17
C ALA A 229 -14.26 -8.73 11.17
N TYR A 230 -15.25 -7.91 10.81
CA TYR A 230 -16.30 -8.27 9.83
C TYR A 230 -16.03 -7.69 8.43
N THR A 231 -14.80 -7.20 8.18
CA THR A 231 -14.40 -6.53 6.93
C THR A 231 -13.32 -7.32 6.21
N THR A 232 -13.66 -7.99 5.10
CA THR A 232 -12.71 -8.74 4.27
C THR A 232 -13.16 -8.78 2.80
N GLY A 233 -12.21 -8.88 1.86
CA GLY A 233 -12.47 -8.94 0.42
C GLY A 233 -12.92 -7.62 -0.21
N VAL A 234 -12.79 -6.51 0.50
CA VAL A 234 -13.32 -5.20 0.09
C VAL A 234 -12.24 -4.33 -0.52
N ALA A 235 -12.60 -3.61 -1.58
CA ALA A 235 -11.85 -2.48 -2.13
C ALA A 235 -12.38 -1.18 -1.49
N HIS A 236 -11.64 -0.65 -0.53
CA HIS A 236 -12.03 0.56 0.21
C HIS A 236 -11.61 1.81 -0.54
N VAL A 237 -12.57 2.48 -1.15
CA VAL A 237 -12.36 3.75 -1.85
C VAL A 237 -12.22 4.88 -0.84
N ILE A 238 -11.15 5.68 -0.96
CA ILE A 238 -10.87 6.87 -0.16
C ILE A 238 -10.23 7.93 -1.06
N ASP A 239 -11.04 8.72 -1.76
CA ASP A 239 -10.63 9.47 -2.94
C ASP A 239 -11.17 10.90 -3.04
N GLY A 240 -11.76 11.42 -1.98
CA GLY A 240 -12.36 12.76 -1.99
C GLY A 240 -13.53 12.91 -2.96
N GLY A 241 -14.18 11.79 -3.32
CA GLY A 241 -15.34 11.73 -4.20
C GLY A 241 -15.01 11.56 -5.69
N TRP A 242 -13.74 11.40 -6.07
CA TRP A 242 -13.32 11.29 -7.47
C TRP A 242 -14.05 10.18 -8.24
N SER A 243 -14.27 9.03 -7.63
CA SER A 243 -14.95 7.90 -8.28
C SER A 243 -16.47 8.08 -8.47
N ASN A 244 -17.04 9.13 -7.89
CA ASN A 244 -18.48 9.42 -7.95
C ASN A 244 -18.79 10.74 -8.72
N ALA A 245 -17.80 11.34 -9.36
CA ALA A 245 -17.95 12.60 -10.08
C ALA A 245 -18.08 12.38 -11.61
#